data_aeba89d1df2e24d2640ef38c882f4346
#
_entry.id   aeba89d1df2e24d2640ef38c882f4346
#
_cell.length_a   1.000
_cell.length_b   1.000
_cell.length_c   1.000
_cell.angle_alpha   90.00
_cell.angle_beta   90.00
_cell.angle_gamma   90.00
#
_symmetry.space_group_name_H-M   'P 1'
#
loop_
_entity.id
_entity.type
_entity.pdbx_description
1 polymer ?
#
loop_
_entity_poly.entity_id
_entity_poly.type
_entity_poly.pdbx_seq_one_letter_code
_entity_poly.pdbx_strand_id
1 'polypeptide(L)'
;MRIDVEIVYLQQLMEMLARKTKQRIDGKGFAAMQVAIGHGITKKYLHESIQLKIEEALESGTEKISLSQSKLDILAEFLGEKSFRALRQQIDNNQRNPVLTNCRGNYYCYVRRNDDTAVVMRSPVTIADKEHAIWFALKGPSYVYTGEVALKHGCLFILMRAEKGEKEIHHVYRIGTREQPPVLQGMFSGVSTAFEPICGRTVLIRTEEEFATLTNAALEIADMKRSQNKEQRRLAEYFLSYEANNLKINPVTTFTIDDLGKEK
;
A
#
# COMPACT_ATOMS: atom_id res chain seq x y z
N MET A 1 -9.89 -19.25 27.80
CA MET A 1 -8.77 -18.57 28.48
C MET A 1 -8.76 -17.09 28.07
N ARG A 2 -8.46 -16.17 28.99
CA ARG A 2 -8.23 -14.74 28.66
C ARG A 2 -6.73 -14.48 28.65
N ILE A 3 -6.31 -13.57 27.79
CA ILE A 3 -4.93 -13.13 27.67
C ILE A 3 -4.87 -11.59 27.66
N ASP A 4 -3.80 -11.04 28.18
CA ASP A 4 -3.54 -9.60 28.12
C ASP A 4 -2.85 -9.27 26.82
N VAL A 5 -3.43 -8.33 26.09
CA VAL A 5 -2.99 -7.93 24.74
C VAL A 5 -2.68 -6.45 24.75
N GLU A 6 -1.53 -6.06 24.23
CA GLU A 6 -1.18 -4.66 24.05
C GLU A 6 -2.10 -4.01 23.03
N ILE A 7 -2.51 -2.77 23.29
CA ILE A 7 -3.47 -2.00 22.48
C ILE A 7 -3.03 -1.92 21.03
N VAL A 8 -1.75 -1.77 20.78
CA VAL A 8 -1.15 -1.68 19.44
C VAL A 8 -1.54 -2.86 18.53
N TYR A 9 -1.53 -4.09 19.07
CA TYR A 9 -1.92 -5.25 18.25
C TYR A 9 -3.43 -5.32 18.00
N LEU A 10 -4.23 -4.78 18.94
CA LEU A 10 -5.69 -4.73 18.78
C LEU A 10 -6.11 -3.67 17.74
N GLN A 11 -5.45 -2.52 17.75
CA GLN A 11 -5.66 -1.49 16.74
C GLN A 11 -5.35 -2.03 15.34
N GLN A 12 -4.20 -2.68 15.19
CA GLN A 12 -3.83 -3.29 13.91
C GLN A 12 -4.76 -4.41 13.48
N LEU A 13 -5.19 -5.26 14.43
CA LEU A 13 -6.19 -6.29 14.16
C LEU A 13 -7.48 -5.67 13.60
N MET A 14 -7.99 -4.61 14.24
CA MET A 14 -9.22 -3.93 13.80
C MET A 14 -9.06 -3.28 12.42
N GLU A 15 -7.93 -2.65 12.14
CA GLU A 15 -7.64 -2.08 10.82
C GLU A 15 -7.50 -3.16 9.74
N MET A 16 -6.85 -4.29 10.03
CA MET A 16 -6.74 -5.40 9.10
C MET A 16 -8.11 -6.00 8.78
N LEU A 17 -9.00 -6.13 9.79
CA LEU A 17 -10.38 -6.57 9.61
C LEU A 17 -11.17 -5.58 8.75
N ALA A 18 -11.06 -4.29 9.02
CA ALA A 18 -11.72 -3.22 8.27
C ALA A 18 -11.30 -3.24 6.79
N ARG A 19 -10.01 -3.38 6.51
CA ARG A 19 -9.46 -3.51 5.14
C ARG A 19 -9.95 -4.76 4.43
N LYS A 20 -9.84 -5.93 5.08
CA LYS A 20 -10.24 -7.21 4.46
C LYS A 20 -11.74 -7.26 4.14
N THR A 21 -12.55 -6.68 5.00
CA THR A 21 -14.01 -6.62 4.81
C THR A 21 -14.47 -5.41 4.01
N LYS A 22 -13.58 -4.46 3.69
CA LYS A 22 -13.87 -3.16 3.05
C LYS A 22 -14.90 -2.34 3.83
N GLN A 23 -14.86 -2.42 5.17
CA GLN A 23 -15.79 -1.74 6.07
C GLN A 23 -15.08 -0.66 6.88
N ARG A 24 -15.87 0.28 7.43
CA ARG A 24 -15.38 1.27 8.41
C ARG A 24 -15.39 0.67 9.81
N ILE A 25 -14.57 1.21 10.69
CA ILE A 25 -14.57 0.90 12.14
C ILE A 25 -15.66 1.74 12.80
N ASP A 26 -16.93 1.39 12.56
CA ASP A 26 -18.11 2.03 13.12
C ASP A 26 -19.24 1.00 13.33
N GLY A 27 -20.35 1.47 13.92
CA GLY A 27 -21.45 0.58 14.27
C GLY A 27 -22.11 -0.17 13.10
N LYS A 28 -22.06 0.38 11.86
CA LYS A 28 -22.54 -0.31 10.64
C LYS A 28 -21.48 -1.28 10.13
N GLY A 29 -20.23 -0.85 10.12
CA GLY A 29 -19.10 -1.68 9.70
C GLY A 29 -18.93 -2.91 10.58
N PHE A 30 -19.08 -2.80 11.91
CA PHE A 30 -19.02 -3.98 12.81
C PHE A 30 -20.09 -5.02 12.52
N ALA A 31 -21.30 -4.61 12.14
CA ALA A 31 -22.34 -5.54 11.74
C ALA A 31 -21.96 -6.29 10.44
N ALA A 32 -21.40 -5.59 9.48
CA ALA A 32 -20.94 -6.21 8.23
C ALA A 32 -19.71 -7.10 8.44
N MET A 33 -18.77 -6.69 9.30
CA MET A 33 -17.63 -7.53 9.71
C MET A 33 -18.09 -8.82 10.38
N GLN A 34 -19.06 -8.75 11.29
CA GLN A 34 -19.66 -9.94 11.92
C GLN A 34 -20.17 -10.92 10.88
N VAL A 35 -20.90 -10.45 9.87
CA VAL A 35 -21.42 -11.30 8.79
C VAL A 35 -20.29 -11.93 7.99
N ALA A 36 -19.26 -11.16 7.65
CA ALA A 36 -18.12 -11.65 6.89
C ALA A 36 -17.26 -12.66 7.64
N ILE A 37 -17.04 -12.46 8.95
CA ILE A 37 -16.24 -13.35 9.81
C ILE A 37 -17.02 -14.62 10.14
N GLY A 38 -18.33 -14.51 10.33
CA GLY A 38 -19.21 -15.66 10.61
C GLY A 38 -19.28 -16.04 12.09
N HIS A 39 -19.33 -17.35 12.36
CA HIS A 39 -19.56 -17.87 13.71
C HIS A 39 -18.47 -17.52 14.72
N GLY A 40 -18.89 -17.28 15.97
CA GLY A 40 -18.00 -17.03 17.10
C GLY A 40 -17.68 -15.56 17.40
N ILE A 41 -17.91 -14.67 16.45
CA ILE A 41 -17.71 -13.23 16.59
C ILE A 41 -19.04 -12.48 16.44
N THR A 42 -19.33 -11.60 17.40
CA THR A 42 -20.53 -10.75 17.37
C THR A 42 -20.16 -9.28 17.17
N LYS A 43 -21.08 -8.50 16.60
CA LYS A 43 -20.97 -7.03 16.56
C LYS A 43 -20.60 -6.46 17.92
N LYS A 44 -21.28 -6.93 18.97
CA LYS A 44 -21.04 -6.51 20.36
C LYS A 44 -19.59 -6.77 20.79
N TYR A 45 -19.00 -7.90 20.41
CA TYR A 45 -17.63 -8.22 20.73
C TYR A 45 -16.63 -7.27 20.03
N LEU A 46 -16.82 -7.02 18.74
CA LEU A 46 -15.96 -6.09 17.99
C LEU A 46 -16.06 -4.66 18.54
N HIS A 47 -17.28 -4.20 18.81
CA HIS A 47 -17.52 -2.84 19.29
C HIS A 47 -17.18 -2.67 20.77
N GLU A 48 -17.87 -3.40 21.68
CA GLU A 48 -17.77 -3.15 23.12
C GLU A 48 -16.53 -3.80 23.77
N SER A 49 -16.15 -5.01 23.29
CA SER A 49 -15.03 -5.73 23.89
C SER A 49 -13.67 -5.35 23.31
N ILE A 50 -13.63 -4.85 22.08
CA ILE A 50 -12.36 -4.44 21.45
C ILE A 50 -12.34 -2.92 21.27
N GLN A 51 -13.16 -2.34 20.41
CA GLN A 51 -13.04 -0.93 20.01
C GLN A 51 -13.20 0.05 21.16
N LEU A 52 -14.31 -0.03 21.92
CA LEU A 52 -14.50 0.87 23.07
C LEU A 52 -13.41 0.70 24.13
N LYS A 53 -12.94 -0.53 24.34
CA LYS A 53 -11.82 -0.74 25.28
C LYS A 53 -10.49 -0.20 24.78
N ILE A 54 -10.24 -0.17 23.48
CA ILE A 54 -9.09 0.52 22.90
C ILE A 54 -9.21 2.02 23.19
N GLU A 55 -10.37 2.63 22.96
CA GLU A 55 -10.63 4.05 23.21
C GLU A 55 -10.46 4.41 24.68
N GLU A 56 -11.10 3.66 25.59
CA GLU A 56 -10.94 3.82 27.05
C GLU A 56 -9.48 3.68 27.52
N ALA A 57 -8.77 2.73 26.95
CA ALA A 57 -7.36 2.48 27.30
C ALA A 57 -6.43 3.59 26.79
N LEU A 58 -6.68 4.15 25.59
CA LEU A 58 -5.94 5.30 25.08
C LEU A 58 -6.16 6.55 25.96
N GLU A 59 -7.41 6.79 26.41
CA GLU A 59 -7.74 7.90 27.29
C GLU A 59 -7.11 7.75 28.70
N SER A 60 -7.07 6.51 29.22
CA SER A 60 -6.54 6.22 30.56
C SER A 60 -5.03 5.95 30.61
N GLY A 61 -4.35 5.87 29.45
CA GLY A 61 -2.95 5.48 29.36
C GLY A 61 -2.68 4.00 29.69
N THR A 62 -3.70 3.15 29.62
CA THR A 62 -3.58 1.71 29.83
C THR A 62 -2.97 1.05 28.59
N GLU A 63 -1.93 0.25 28.77
CA GLU A 63 -1.20 -0.36 27.64
C GLU A 63 -1.79 -1.70 27.18
N LYS A 64 -2.53 -2.41 28.03
CA LYS A 64 -3.02 -3.78 27.78
C LYS A 64 -4.49 -3.97 28.12
N ILE A 65 -5.15 -4.80 27.36
CA ILE A 65 -6.57 -5.18 27.55
C ILE A 65 -6.68 -6.70 27.64
N SER A 66 -7.46 -7.21 28.60
CA SER A 66 -7.69 -8.64 28.78
C SER A 66 -8.84 -9.13 27.89
N LEU A 67 -8.55 -10.01 26.94
CA LEU A 67 -9.49 -10.52 25.93
C LEU A 67 -9.51 -12.06 25.86
N SER A 68 -10.56 -12.62 25.26
CA SER A 68 -10.68 -14.07 25.01
C SER A 68 -9.72 -14.49 23.90
N GLN A 69 -8.76 -15.37 24.21
CA GLN A 69 -7.81 -15.91 23.24
C GLN A 69 -8.52 -16.58 22.05
N SER A 70 -9.50 -17.45 22.33
CA SER A 70 -10.21 -18.17 21.26
C SER A 70 -10.92 -17.25 20.26
N LYS A 71 -11.45 -16.10 20.73
CA LYS A 71 -12.07 -15.13 19.84
C LYS A 71 -11.02 -14.36 19.04
N LEU A 72 -9.87 -14.06 19.61
CA LEU A 72 -8.75 -13.44 18.89
C LEU A 72 -8.17 -14.39 17.84
N ASP A 73 -8.10 -15.69 18.14
CA ASP A 73 -7.65 -16.70 17.18
C ASP A 73 -8.62 -16.79 15.97
N ILE A 74 -9.93 -16.77 16.20
CA ILE A 74 -10.94 -16.72 15.11
C ILE A 74 -10.73 -15.49 14.22
N LEU A 75 -10.46 -14.32 14.80
CA LEU A 75 -10.19 -13.10 14.03
C LEU A 75 -8.88 -13.22 13.23
N ALA A 76 -7.85 -13.81 13.81
CA ALA A 76 -6.58 -14.06 13.13
C ALA A 76 -6.73 -15.07 11.99
N GLU A 77 -7.47 -16.16 12.20
CA GLU A 77 -7.80 -17.16 11.17
C GLU A 77 -8.57 -16.54 10.02
N PHE A 78 -9.54 -15.68 10.31
CA PHE A 78 -10.24 -14.91 9.27
C PHE A 78 -9.26 -14.03 8.47
N LEU A 79 -8.22 -13.48 9.08
CA LEU A 79 -7.17 -12.71 8.38
C LEU A 79 -6.20 -13.59 7.60
N GLY A 80 -6.20 -14.92 7.81
CA GLY A 80 -5.33 -15.88 7.12
C GLY A 80 -4.15 -16.37 7.95
N GLU A 81 -4.12 -16.03 9.25
CA GLU A 81 -3.09 -16.47 10.18
C GLU A 81 -3.57 -17.66 11.02
N LYS A 82 -2.63 -18.51 11.43
CA LYS A 82 -2.97 -19.74 12.19
C LYS A 82 -3.47 -19.47 13.62
N SER A 83 -3.17 -18.30 14.19
CA SER A 83 -3.55 -17.88 15.53
C SER A 83 -3.25 -16.40 15.72
N PHE A 84 -3.79 -15.79 16.77
CA PHE A 84 -3.46 -14.42 17.16
C PHE A 84 -1.97 -14.25 17.54
N ARG A 85 -1.35 -15.29 18.08
CA ARG A 85 0.10 -15.29 18.32
C ARG A 85 0.91 -15.19 17.02
N ALA A 86 0.51 -15.92 15.98
CA ALA A 86 1.15 -15.85 14.67
C ALA A 86 0.95 -14.46 14.03
N LEU A 87 -0.27 -13.91 14.16
CA LEU A 87 -0.57 -12.55 13.71
C LEU A 87 0.34 -11.50 14.41
N ARG A 88 0.50 -11.58 15.74
CA ARG A 88 1.43 -10.70 16.49
C ARG A 88 2.86 -10.82 15.97
N GLN A 89 3.36 -12.03 15.78
CA GLN A 89 4.71 -12.24 15.22
C GLN A 89 4.86 -11.64 13.81
N GLN A 90 3.83 -11.74 12.97
CA GLN A 90 3.83 -11.11 11.66
C GLN A 90 3.88 -9.57 11.76
N ILE A 91 3.09 -9.00 12.65
CA ILE A 91 3.08 -7.56 12.94
C ILE A 91 4.47 -7.10 13.41
N ASP A 92 5.04 -7.78 14.40
CA ASP A 92 6.37 -7.48 14.95
C ASP A 92 7.47 -7.59 13.89
N ASN A 93 7.43 -8.63 13.06
CA ASN A 93 8.40 -8.84 12.00
C ASN A 93 8.32 -7.73 10.95
N ASN A 94 7.12 -7.27 10.61
CA ASN A 94 6.94 -6.15 9.67
C ASN A 94 7.45 -4.83 10.26
N GLN A 95 7.21 -4.55 11.54
CA GLN A 95 7.62 -3.30 12.18
C GLN A 95 9.13 -3.24 12.47
N ARG A 96 9.72 -4.36 12.88
CA ARG A 96 11.13 -4.44 13.28
C ARG A 96 12.06 -4.88 12.17
N ASN A 97 11.55 -5.11 10.96
CA ASN A 97 12.38 -5.56 9.87
C ASN A 97 13.36 -4.44 9.46
N PRO A 98 14.68 -4.63 9.66
CA PRO A 98 15.67 -3.59 9.35
C PRO A 98 15.62 -3.17 7.88
N VAL A 99 15.23 -4.07 6.98
CA VAL A 99 15.08 -3.77 5.56
C VAL A 99 13.97 -2.74 5.31
N LEU A 100 12.82 -2.88 5.98
CA LEU A 100 11.74 -1.88 5.90
C LEU A 100 12.16 -0.55 6.53
N THR A 101 12.84 -0.60 7.67
CA THR A 101 13.41 0.58 8.34
C THR A 101 14.35 1.34 7.41
N ASN A 102 15.21 0.62 6.69
CA ASN A 102 16.18 1.19 5.76
C ASN A 102 15.55 1.75 4.48
N CYS A 103 14.33 1.33 4.15
CA CYS A 103 13.55 1.90 3.04
C CYS A 103 12.82 3.21 3.41
N ARG A 104 12.78 3.61 4.69
CA ARG A 104 12.22 4.91 5.09
C ARG A 104 12.98 6.04 4.44
N GLY A 105 12.26 7.10 4.08
CA GLY A 105 12.83 8.30 3.46
C GLY A 105 11.92 8.87 2.38
N ASN A 106 12.41 9.92 1.76
CA ASN A 106 11.71 10.59 0.69
C ASN A 106 12.27 10.16 -0.66
N TYR A 107 11.40 10.12 -1.65
CA TYR A 107 11.72 9.64 -2.99
C TYR A 107 10.97 10.44 -4.04
N TYR A 108 11.49 10.42 -5.25
CA TYR A 108 10.71 10.66 -6.45
C TYR A 108 10.31 9.32 -7.10
N CYS A 109 9.02 9.16 -7.36
CA CYS A 109 8.47 8.07 -8.15
C CYS A 109 8.42 8.48 -9.62
N TYR A 110 8.99 7.68 -10.49
CA TYR A 110 8.98 7.88 -11.93
C TYR A 110 8.16 6.79 -12.61
N VAL A 111 7.23 7.20 -13.46
CA VAL A 111 6.35 6.33 -14.25
C VAL A 111 6.18 6.93 -15.62
N ARG A 112 6.32 6.15 -16.68
CA ARG A 112 5.96 6.62 -18.03
C ARG A 112 4.44 6.75 -18.12
N ARG A 113 3.95 7.84 -18.72
CA ARG A 113 2.52 8.03 -18.98
C ARG A 113 1.97 6.86 -19.79
N ASN A 114 0.71 6.52 -19.51
CA ASN A 114 0.00 5.42 -20.16
C ASN A 114 -0.69 5.89 -21.45
N ASP A 115 0.07 6.61 -22.27
CA ASP A 115 -0.31 7.06 -23.60
C ASP A 115 0.93 6.99 -24.50
N ASP A 116 0.78 7.23 -25.79
CA ASP A 116 1.85 7.23 -26.78
C ASP A 116 2.80 8.44 -26.65
N THR A 117 2.51 9.39 -25.76
CA THR A 117 3.41 10.49 -25.47
C THR A 117 4.67 9.98 -24.78
N ALA A 118 5.82 10.52 -25.17
CA ALA A 118 7.10 10.15 -24.58
C ALA A 118 7.38 10.94 -23.28
N VAL A 119 6.41 10.90 -22.33
CA VAL A 119 6.46 11.66 -21.07
C VAL A 119 6.63 10.72 -19.89
N VAL A 120 7.54 11.07 -18.99
CA VAL A 120 7.73 10.43 -17.68
C VAL A 120 7.16 11.35 -16.59
N MET A 121 6.22 10.84 -15.84
CA MET A 121 5.68 11.53 -14.66
C MET A 121 6.61 11.32 -13.48
N ARG A 122 6.98 12.40 -12.82
CA ARG A 122 7.72 12.40 -11.56
C ARG A 122 6.78 12.83 -10.44
N SER A 123 6.62 12.00 -9.43
CA SER A 123 5.72 12.25 -8.29
C SER A 123 6.44 12.07 -6.96
N PRO A 124 6.25 12.99 -5.99
CA PRO A 124 6.79 12.83 -4.65
C PRO A 124 6.27 11.61 -3.93
N VAL A 125 7.17 10.93 -3.20
CA VAL A 125 6.85 9.79 -2.35
C VAL A 125 7.54 9.93 -1.01
N THR A 126 6.88 9.51 0.06
CA THR A 126 7.51 9.26 1.34
C THR A 126 7.17 7.87 1.86
N ILE A 127 8.17 7.21 2.45
CA ILE A 127 8.03 5.98 3.21
C ILE A 127 8.38 6.31 4.65
N ALA A 128 7.40 6.31 5.55
CA ALA A 128 7.57 6.77 6.92
C ALA A 128 6.73 5.95 7.90
N ASP A 129 7.08 6.04 9.18
CA ASP A 129 6.23 5.49 10.23
C ASP A 129 4.96 6.32 10.35
N LYS A 130 3.85 5.64 10.46
CA LYS A 130 2.58 6.22 10.84
C LYS A 130 1.89 5.26 11.80
N GLU A 131 1.64 5.74 13.03
CA GLU A 131 1.06 4.92 14.09
C GLU A 131 1.92 3.67 14.36
N HIS A 132 1.47 2.50 13.94
CA HIS A 132 2.12 1.22 14.23
C HIS A 132 2.57 0.47 12.96
N ALA A 133 2.66 1.17 11.82
CA ALA A 133 3.03 0.57 10.55
C ALA A 133 3.94 1.50 9.73
N ILE A 134 4.61 0.95 8.74
CA ILE A 134 5.32 1.74 7.74
C ILE A 134 4.35 2.04 6.61
N TRP A 135 4.19 3.32 6.33
CA TRP A 135 3.28 3.83 5.30
C TRP A 135 4.04 4.39 4.12
N PHE A 136 3.43 4.21 2.99
CA PHE A 136 3.82 4.81 1.73
C PHE A 136 2.80 5.88 1.37
N ALA A 137 3.25 7.10 1.09
CA ALA A 137 2.41 8.15 0.58
C ALA A 137 2.97 8.66 -0.74
N LEU A 138 2.13 8.70 -1.77
CA LEU A 138 2.45 9.21 -3.11
C LEU A 138 1.58 10.43 -3.40
N LYS A 139 2.21 11.56 -3.67
CA LYS A 139 1.55 12.81 -4.03
C LYS A 139 1.34 12.85 -5.55
N GLY A 140 0.20 12.39 -6.01
CA GLY A 140 -0.20 12.51 -7.41
C GLY A 140 -0.63 13.96 -7.76
N PRO A 141 -0.94 14.25 -9.04
CA PRO A 141 -1.35 15.58 -9.46
C PRO A 141 -2.65 16.07 -8.80
N SER A 142 -3.59 15.16 -8.52
CA SER A 142 -4.93 15.51 -8.01
C SER A 142 -5.24 14.91 -6.65
N TYR A 143 -4.51 13.89 -6.22
CA TYR A 143 -4.79 13.13 -5.00
C TYR A 143 -3.49 12.71 -4.33
N VAL A 144 -3.55 12.57 -3.01
CA VAL A 144 -2.54 11.82 -2.25
C VAL A 144 -3.04 10.39 -2.12
N TYR A 145 -2.20 9.45 -2.48
CA TYR A 145 -2.44 8.01 -2.33
C TYR A 145 -1.65 7.50 -1.16
N THR A 146 -2.29 6.78 -0.26
CA THR A 146 -1.61 6.21 0.90
C THR A 146 -1.88 4.72 1.03
N GLY A 147 -0.90 3.98 1.55
CA GLY A 147 -1.04 2.56 1.81
C GLY A 147 0.05 2.06 2.74
N GLU A 148 -0.25 0.98 3.44
CA GLU A 148 0.74 0.31 4.27
C GLU A 148 1.74 -0.46 3.41
N VAL A 149 2.98 -0.48 3.85
CA VAL A 149 4.06 -1.22 3.21
C VAL A 149 4.18 -2.61 3.83
N ALA A 150 3.99 -3.64 3.02
CA ALA A 150 4.28 -5.02 3.41
C ALA A 150 5.55 -5.52 2.73
N LEU A 151 6.43 -6.18 3.49
CA LEU A 151 7.63 -6.82 2.96
C LEU A 151 7.40 -8.32 2.82
N LYS A 152 7.51 -8.85 1.60
CA LYS A 152 7.43 -10.29 1.33
C LYS A 152 8.45 -10.66 0.25
N HIS A 153 9.24 -11.72 0.51
CA HIS A 153 10.21 -12.26 -0.46
C HIS A 153 11.17 -11.22 -1.07
N GLY A 154 11.62 -10.25 -0.27
CA GLY A 154 12.53 -9.19 -0.74
C GLY A 154 11.87 -8.14 -1.65
N CYS A 155 10.54 -8.05 -1.62
CA CYS A 155 9.77 -7.04 -2.32
C CYS A 155 8.87 -6.25 -1.37
N LEU A 156 8.76 -4.96 -1.59
CA LEU A 156 7.73 -4.11 -0.98
C LEU A 156 6.44 -4.25 -1.76
N PHE A 157 5.36 -4.57 -1.08
CA PHE A 157 4.00 -4.60 -1.63
C PHE A 157 3.21 -3.47 -1.01
N ILE A 158 2.62 -2.63 -1.82
CA ILE A 158 1.86 -1.47 -1.39
C ILE A 158 0.54 -1.42 -2.16
N LEU A 159 -0.60 -1.54 -1.47
CA LEU A 159 -1.90 -1.22 -2.01
C LEU A 159 -2.29 0.17 -1.49
N MET A 160 -2.28 1.14 -2.38
CA MET A 160 -2.58 2.53 -2.05
C MET A 160 -4.01 2.89 -2.42
N ARG A 161 -4.61 3.77 -1.61
CA ARG A 161 -5.92 4.37 -1.87
C ARG A 161 -5.80 5.88 -1.89
N ALA A 162 -6.54 6.50 -2.81
CA ALA A 162 -6.72 7.94 -2.79
C ALA A 162 -7.48 8.36 -1.53
N GLU A 163 -7.21 9.54 -0.99
CA GLU A 163 -7.88 10.07 0.22
C GLU A 163 -9.42 10.04 0.12
N LYS A 164 -9.97 10.23 -1.08
CA LYS A 164 -11.40 10.13 -1.34
C LYS A 164 -11.92 8.71 -1.62
N GLY A 165 -11.06 7.70 -1.52
CA GLY A 165 -11.44 6.28 -1.58
C GLY A 165 -11.87 5.72 -2.95
N GLU A 166 -11.90 6.54 -3.99
CA GLU A 166 -12.42 6.14 -5.32
C GLU A 166 -11.39 5.43 -6.20
N LYS A 167 -10.09 5.55 -5.89
CA LYS A 167 -9.01 4.98 -6.71
C LYS A 167 -8.05 4.18 -5.87
N GLU A 168 -7.71 3.01 -6.39
CA GLU A 168 -6.69 2.13 -5.80
C GLU A 168 -5.58 1.91 -6.82
N ILE A 169 -4.33 1.93 -6.34
CA ILE A 169 -3.13 1.65 -7.13
C ILE A 169 -2.27 0.67 -6.34
N HIS A 170 -1.83 -0.37 -6.99
CA HIS A 170 -0.91 -1.33 -6.43
C HIS A 170 0.51 -1.10 -6.94
N HIS A 171 1.48 -1.02 -6.05
CA HIS A 171 2.90 -0.97 -6.38
C HIS A 171 3.64 -2.16 -5.77
N VAL A 172 4.61 -2.69 -6.50
CA VAL A 172 5.54 -3.71 -6.02
C VAL A 172 6.94 -3.25 -6.38
N TYR A 173 7.83 -3.15 -5.38
CA TYR A 173 9.22 -2.77 -5.60
C TYR A 173 10.16 -3.88 -5.12
N ARG A 174 11.17 -4.20 -5.90
CA ARG A 174 12.25 -5.08 -5.46
C ARG A 174 13.26 -4.31 -4.64
N ILE A 175 13.57 -4.85 -3.46
CA ILE A 175 14.63 -4.35 -2.61
C ILE A 175 15.93 -5.06 -3.03
N GLY A 176 16.95 -4.29 -3.37
CA GLY A 176 18.27 -4.84 -3.62
C GLY A 176 18.97 -5.30 -2.32
N THR A 177 20.24 -5.63 -2.42
CA THR A 177 21.07 -6.10 -1.30
C THR A 177 21.67 -4.96 -0.46
N ARG A 178 21.44 -3.69 -0.83
CA ARG A 178 21.98 -2.53 -0.11
C ARG A 178 21.14 -2.22 1.12
N GLU A 179 21.78 -1.85 2.21
CA GLU A 179 21.09 -1.46 3.45
C GLU A 179 20.15 -0.28 3.23
N GLN A 180 20.60 0.77 2.55
CA GLN A 180 19.77 1.90 2.15
C GLN A 180 19.73 2.00 0.63
N PRO A 181 18.74 1.41 -0.02
CA PRO A 181 18.69 1.43 -1.48
C PRO A 181 18.42 2.85 -1.98
N PRO A 182 19.32 3.43 -2.79
CA PRO A 182 19.10 4.76 -3.39
C PRO A 182 18.04 4.69 -4.50
N VAL A 183 17.83 3.50 -5.08
CA VAL A 183 16.87 3.25 -6.18
C VAL A 183 16.12 1.97 -5.90
N LEU A 184 14.81 2.02 -6.02
CA LEU A 184 13.92 0.85 -6.00
C LEU A 184 13.25 0.71 -7.36
N GLN A 185 13.43 -0.44 -8.00
CA GLN A 185 12.76 -0.76 -9.26
C GLN A 185 11.52 -1.60 -9.00
N GLY A 186 10.46 -1.31 -9.74
CA GLY A 186 9.20 -1.99 -9.52
C GLY A 186 8.23 -1.90 -10.68
N MET A 187 7.02 -2.28 -10.37
CA MET A 187 5.86 -2.19 -11.24
C MET A 187 4.69 -1.60 -10.49
N PHE A 188 3.78 -1.01 -11.24
CA PHE A 188 2.48 -0.58 -10.73
C PHE A 188 1.36 -1.21 -11.53
N SER A 189 0.19 -1.32 -10.91
CA SER A 189 -1.06 -1.64 -11.59
C SER A 189 -2.20 -0.83 -10.97
N GLY A 190 -3.20 -0.52 -11.76
CA GLY A 190 -4.34 0.27 -11.31
C GLY A 190 -5.33 0.52 -12.43
N VAL A 191 -6.12 1.57 -12.25
CA VAL A 191 -7.13 1.99 -13.22
C VAL A 191 -6.85 3.44 -13.62
N SER A 192 -6.84 3.72 -14.92
CA SER A 192 -6.65 5.07 -15.47
C SER A 192 -7.83 5.99 -15.12
N THR A 193 -7.72 7.28 -15.45
CA THR A 193 -8.85 8.23 -15.33
C THR A 193 -10.01 7.88 -16.26
N ALA A 194 -9.77 7.12 -17.32
CA ALA A 194 -10.78 6.59 -18.23
C ALA A 194 -11.31 5.21 -17.82
N PHE A 195 -11.03 4.77 -16.59
CA PHE A 195 -11.43 3.46 -16.03
C PHE A 195 -10.86 2.24 -16.79
N GLU A 196 -9.73 2.40 -17.47
CA GLU A 196 -9.04 1.33 -18.14
C GLU A 196 -8.00 0.70 -17.23
N PRO A 197 -7.92 -0.65 -17.13
CA PRO A 197 -6.84 -1.32 -16.43
C PRO A 197 -5.49 -0.97 -17.06
N ILE A 198 -4.54 -0.57 -16.23
CA ILE A 198 -3.19 -0.19 -16.66
C ILE A 198 -2.15 -0.83 -15.75
N CYS A 199 -1.00 -1.12 -16.30
CA CYS A 199 0.19 -1.41 -15.52
C CYS A 199 1.45 -0.91 -16.23
N GLY A 200 2.56 -0.86 -15.50
CA GLY A 200 3.82 -0.43 -16.07
C GLY A 200 4.97 -0.51 -15.09
N ARG A 201 6.15 -0.15 -15.58
CA ARG A 201 7.35 -0.03 -14.76
C ARG A 201 7.31 1.24 -13.93
N THR A 202 7.86 1.16 -12.73
CA THR A 202 8.04 2.31 -11.86
C THR A 202 9.42 2.27 -11.20
N VAL A 203 9.97 3.44 -10.93
CA VAL A 203 11.27 3.58 -10.25
C VAL A 203 11.10 4.60 -9.13
N LEU A 204 11.56 4.27 -7.92
CA LEU A 204 11.77 5.25 -6.86
C LEU A 204 13.24 5.62 -6.80
N ILE A 205 13.53 6.91 -6.74
CA ILE A 205 14.87 7.45 -6.50
C ILE A 205 14.83 8.26 -5.21
N ARG A 206 15.71 7.91 -4.26
CA ARG A 206 15.80 8.57 -2.96
C ARG A 206 16.26 10.02 -3.13
N THR A 207 15.69 10.91 -2.33
CA THR A 207 16.09 12.32 -2.21
C THR A 207 16.24 12.70 -0.74
N GLU A 208 17.11 13.67 -0.47
CA GLU A 208 17.27 14.26 0.86
C GLU A 208 16.33 15.44 1.11
N GLU A 209 15.56 15.85 0.08
CA GLU A 209 14.61 16.94 0.20
C GLU A 209 13.41 16.51 1.05
N GLU A 210 12.81 17.43 1.77
CA GLU A 210 11.61 17.18 2.58
C GLU A 210 10.39 16.90 1.68
N PHE A 211 9.57 15.91 2.04
CA PHE A 211 8.39 15.51 1.27
C PHE A 211 7.43 16.69 1.00
N ALA A 212 7.30 17.61 1.95
CA ALA A 212 6.43 18.78 1.81
C ALA A 212 6.84 19.71 0.64
N THR A 213 8.14 19.83 0.38
CA THR A 213 8.71 20.70 -0.67
C THR A 213 8.75 20.04 -2.04
N LEU A 214 8.65 18.71 -2.10
CA LEU A 214 8.69 17.98 -3.36
C LEU A 214 7.46 18.27 -4.23
N THR A 215 7.69 18.39 -5.54
CA THR A 215 6.65 18.73 -6.52
C THR A 215 6.55 17.71 -7.65
N ASN A 216 5.33 17.56 -8.19
CA ASN A 216 5.09 16.80 -9.40
C ASN A 216 5.72 17.47 -10.63
N ALA A 217 6.17 16.68 -11.58
CA ALA A 217 6.63 17.16 -12.88
C ALA A 217 6.31 16.17 -13.99
N ALA A 218 6.10 16.69 -15.19
CA ALA A 218 6.05 15.94 -16.43
C ALA A 218 7.37 16.19 -17.17
N LEU A 219 8.08 15.13 -17.53
CA LEU A 219 9.43 15.19 -18.09
C LEU A 219 9.41 14.53 -19.49
N GLU A 220 9.71 15.29 -20.53
CA GLU A 220 9.85 14.77 -21.87
C GLU A 220 11.10 13.86 -21.98
N ILE A 221 10.93 12.63 -22.48
CA ILE A 221 12.06 11.69 -22.65
C ILE A 221 13.15 12.29 -23.55
N ALA A 222 12.77 13.07 -24.55
CA ALA A 222 13.73 13.74 -25.43
C ALA A 222 14.63 14.75 -24.69
N ASP A 223 14.06 15.51 -23.77
CA ASP A 223 14.79 16.46 -22.95
C ASP A 223 15.63 15.76 -21.87
N MET A 224 15.10 14.72 -21.26
CA MET A 224 15.84 13.87 -20.33
C MET A 224 17.10 13.27 -20.97
N LYS A 225 17.03 12.82 -22.22
CA LYS A 225 18.19 12.30 -22.96
C LYS A 225 19.28 13.35 -23.19
N ARG A 226 18.89 14.59 -23.43
CA ARG A 226 19.80 15.72 -23.65
C ARG A 226 20.33 16.36 -22.37
N SER A 227 19.78 15.99 -21.23
CA SER A 227 20.11 16.55 -19.92
C SER A 227 21.59 16.32 -19.57
N GLN A 228 22.23 17.30 -18.92
CA GLN A 228 23.54 17.12 -18.30
C GLN A 228 23.50 16.17 -17.11
N ASN A 229 22.32 15.96 -16.49
CA ASN A 229 22.14 15.06 -15.37
C ASN A 229 22.17 13.59 -15.86
N LYS A 230 23.16 12.83 -15.36
CA LYS A 230 23.35 11.41 -15.69
C LYS A 230 22.14 10.55 -15.29
N GLU A 231 21.48 10.87 -14.19
CA GLU A 231 20.29 10.16 -13.69
C GLU A 231 19.14 10.32 -14.65
N GLN A 232 18.87 11.55 -15.12
CA GLN A 232 17.80 11.80 -16.11
C GLN A 232 18.06 11.06 -17.41
N ARG A 233 19.28 11.02 -17.91
CA ARG A 233 19.61 10.26 -19.13
C ARG A 233 19.35 8.76 -18.95
N ARG A 234 19.75 8.19 -17.80
CA ARG A 234 19.50 6.76 -17.52
C ARG A 234 18.01 6.45 -17.36
N LEU A 235 17.24 7.33 -16.73
CA LEU A 235 15.79 7.18 -16.66
C LEU A 235 15.14 7.26 -18.04
N ALA A 236 15.61 8.16 -18.90
CA ALA A 236 15.15 8.26 -20.29
C ALA A 236 15.40 6.96 -21.06
N GLU A 237 16.60 6.37 -20.94
CA GLU A 237 16.93 5.08 -21.54
C GLU A 237 16.03 3.94 -20.99
N TYR A 238 15.80 3.92 -19.68
CA TYR A 238 14.98 2.92 -19.02
C TYR A 238 13.52 2.95 -19.46
N PHE A 239 12.97 4.15 -19.70
CA PHE A 239 11.57 4.35 -20.09
C PHE A 239 11.37 4.55 -21.61
N LEU A 240 12.39 4.35 -22.43
CA LEU A 240 12.35 4.66 -23.84
C LEU A 240 11.29 3.85 -24.61
N SER A 241 11.17 2.56 -24.34
CA SER A 241 10.18 1.70 -25.02
C SER A 241 8.83 1.77 -24.31
N TYR A 242 7.81 2.24 -25.05
CA TYR A 242 6.44 2.30 -24.55
C TYR A 242 5.88 0.89 -24.30
N GLU A 243 6.02 -0.02 -25.25
CA GLU A 243 5.48 -1.39 -25.17
C GLU A 243 6.10 -2.18 -24.02
N ALA A 244 7.36 -1.94 -23.73
CA ALA A 244 8.05 -2.58 -22.60
C ALA A 244 7.70 -1.95 -21.23
N ASN A 245 7.11 -0.75 -21.21
CA ASN A 245 6.86 -0.01 -19.96
C ASN A 245 5.42 -0.02 -19.53
N ASN A 246 4.46 -0.08 -20.47
CA ASN A 246 3.05 0.06 -20.15
C ASN A 246 2.22 -1.07 -20.76
N LEU A 247 1.26 -1.54 -20.00
CA LEU A 247 0.17 -2.38 -20.46
C LEU A 247 -1.15 -1.63 -20.22
N LYS A 248 -1.99 -1.59 -21.25
CA LYS A 248 -3.33 -1.03 -21.20
C LYS A 248 -4.30 -2.04 -21.79
N ILE A 249 -5.39 -2.29 -21.09
CA ILE A 249 -6.48 -3.12 -21.60
C ILE A 249 -7.60 -2.18 -22.01
N ASN A 250 -7.91 -2.18 -23.30
CA ASN A 250 -8.98 -1.33 -23.82
C ASN A 250 -10.34 -1.80 -23.30
N PRO A 251 -11.23 -0.87 -22.93
CA PRO A 251 -12.57 -1.22 -22.49
C PRO A 251 -13.38 -1.79 -23.65
N VAL A 252 -13.95 -2.97 -23.44
CA VAL A 252 -14.94 -3.58 -24.33
C VAL A 252 -16.10 -4.07 -23.47
N THR A 253 -17.29 -4.14 -24.06
CA THR A 253 -18.50 -4.53 -23.33
C THR A 253 -18.47 -5.99 -22.91
N THR A 254 -17.93 -6.86 -23.76
CA THR A 254 -17.72 -8.28 -23.50
C THR A 254 -16.45 -8.75 -24.19
N PHE A 255 -15.76 -9.73 -23.60
CA PHE A 255 -14.60 -10.37 -24.19
C PHE A 255 -14.94 -11.80 -24.59
N THR A 256 -14.51 -12.21 -25.78
CA THR A 256 -14.50 -13.57 -26.25
C THR A 256 -13.07 -14.01 -26.54
N ILE A 257 -12.83 -15.29 -26.79
CA ILE A 257 -11.51 -15.79 -27.16
C ILE A 257 -11.00 -15.14 -28.46
N ASP A 258 -11.92 -14.74 -29.35
CA ASP A 258 -11.60 -14.12 -30.64
C ASP A 258 -11.18 -12.66 -30.54
N ASP A 259 -11.36 -12.04 -29.36
CA ASP A 259 -10.95 -10.65 -29.08
C ASP A 259 -9.50 -10.56 -28.57
N LEU A 260 -8.90 -11.70 -28.23
CA LEU A 260 -7.51 -11.76 -27.77
C LEU A 260 -6.56 -11.47 -28.94
N GLY A 261 -5.66 -10.50 -28.74
CA GLY A 261 -4.66 -10.09 -29.72
C GLY A 261 -5.16 -9.13 -30.80
N LYS A 262 -6.42 -8.68 -30.75
CA LYS A 262 -6.88 -7.58 -31.57
C LYS A 262 -6.52 -6.25 -30.93
N GLU A 263 -5.31 -5.79 -31.21
CA GLU A 263 -4.95 -4.38 -30.95
C GLU A 263 -5.70 -3.50 -31.93
N LYS A 264 -6.41 -2.49 -31.45
CA LYS A 264 -6.97 -1.42 -32.24
C LYS A 264 -5.99 -0.27 -32.36
#